data_fb6ecf4f92f8c3674f52dba6bfe7412b
#
_entry.id   fb6ecf4f92f8c3674f52dba6bfe7412b
#
_cell.length_a   1.000
_cell.length_b   1.000
_cell.length_c   1.000
_cell.angle_alpha   90.00
_cell.angle_beta   90.00
_cell.angle_gamma   90.00
#
_symmetry.space_group_name_H-M   'P 1'
#
loop_
_entity.id
_entity.type
_entity.pdbx_description
1 polymer ?
#
loop_
_entity_poly.entity_id
_entity_poly.type
_entity_poly.pdbx_seq_one_letter_code
_entity_poly.pdbx_strand_id
1 'polypeptide(L)'
;MAKQGEAAYAYFLKGYNCSQSVVAAFAPQLGLSEEMALRMSAGFGAGIGRMREVCGAFCGVVTVLSLVYADPADPQDKSRMYALVQEAARLYRARNGGDSIICRELLAKAGVHPE
;
A
#
# COMPACT_ATOMS: atom_id res chain seq x y z
N MET A 1 6.06 13.61 3.64
CA MET A 1 6.06 12.20 4.08
C MET A 1 5.52 12.02 5.49
N ALA A 2 6.02 12.80 6.47
CA ALA A 2 5.51 12.70 7.84
C ALA A 2 4.00 12.96 7.93
N LYS A 3 3.49 13.94 7.19
CA LYS A 3 2.05 14.24 7.20
C LYS A 3 1.19 13.10 6.69
N GLN A 4 1.64 12.43 5.63
CA GLN A 4 0.91 11.29 5.07
C GLN A 4 0.98 10.09 6.02
N GLY A 5 2.12 9.89 6.69
CA GLY A 5 2.24 8.84 7.69
C GLY A 5 1.31 9.07 8.87
N GLU A 6 1.21 10.30 9.33
CA GLU A 6 0.28 10.67 10.41
C GLU A 6 -1.17 10.50 9.98
N ALA A 7 -1.49 10.90 8.74
CA ALA A 7 -2.85 10.75 8.21
C ALA A 7 -3.21 9.27 8.08
N ALA A 8 -2.29 8.44 7.58
CA ALA A 8 -2.54 7.00 7.47
C ALA A 8 -2.79 6.37 8.84
N TYR A 9 -2.01 6.76 9.84
CA TYR A 9 -2.19 6.27 11.19
C TYR A 9 -3.57 6.66 11.74
N ALA A 10 -3.99 7.90 11.49
CA ALA A 10 -5.29 8.37 11.93
C ALA A 10 -6.43 7.56 11.30
N TYR A 11 -6.34 7.23 10.00
CA TYR A 11 -7.32 6.38 9.36
C TYR A 11 -7.33 4.98 9.96
N PHE A 12 -6.15 4.44 10.23
CA PHE A 12 -6.06 3.12 10.85
C PHE A 12 -6.74 3.08 12.21
N LEU A 13 -6.56 4.14 13.01
CA LEU A 13 -7.20 4.24 14.31
C LEU A 13 -8.73 4.35 14.22
N LYS A 14 -9.25 4.83 13.09
CA LYS A 14 -10.71 4.88 12.85
C LYS A 14 -11.29 3.53 12.46
N GLY A 15 -10.44 2.51 12.30
CA GLY A 15 -10.89 1.17 11.96
C GLY A 15 -10.75 0.78 10.49
N TYR A 16 -10.17 1.64 9.67
CA TYR A 16 -9.90 1.27 8.27
C TYR A 16 -8.69 0.35 8.20
N ASN A 17 -8.62 -0.47 7.15
CA ASN A 17 -7.52 -1.41 7.01
C ASN A 17 -6.24 -0.73 6.52
N CYS A 18 -5.15 -1.48 6.47
CA CYS A 18 -3.84 -0.94 6.12
C CYS A 18 -3.80 -0.34 4.73
N SER A 19 -4.41 -0.98 3.75
CA SER A 19 -4.44 -0.46 2.38
C SER A 19 -5.28 0.81 2.29
N GLN A 20 -6.46 0.81 2.89
CA GLN A 20 -7.34 1.98 2.92
C GLN A 20 -6.65 3.17 3.57
N SER A 21 -5.96 2.92 4.67
CA SER A 21 -5.26 3.98 5.41
C SER A 21 -4.20 4.66 4.56
N VAL A 22 -3.43 3.89 3.81
CA VAL A 22 -2.39 4.44 2.94
C VAL A 22 -3.00 5.25 1.79
N VAL A 23 -3.96 4.67 1.06
CA VAL A 23 -4.53 5.34 -0.11
C VAL A 23 -5.30 6.60 0.29
N ALA A 24 -6.07 6.53 1.37
CA ALA A 24 -6.82 7.69 1.85
C ALA A 24 -5.88 8.82 2.28
N ALA A 25 -4.74 8.49 2.88
CA ALA A 25 -3.77 9.51 3.30
C ALA A 25 -3.24 10.33 2.13
N PHE A 26 -3.15 9.74 0.94
CA PHE A 26 -2.68 10.43 -0.25
C PHE A 26 -3.81 10.98 -1.13
N ALA A 27 -5.07 10.73 -0.78
CA ALA A 27 -6.20 11.10 -1.63
C ALA A 27 -6.21 12.59 -2.04
N PRO A 28 -5.92 13.54 -1.13
CA PRO A 28 -5.92 14.95 -1.54
C PRO A 28 -4.90 15.26 -2.64
N GLN A 29 -3.70 14.68 -2.56
CA GLN A 29 -2.67 14.89 -3.56
C GLN A 29 -2.98 14.20 -4.89
N LEU A 30 -3.81 13.16 -4.85
CA LEU A 30 -4.19 12.39 -6.03
C LEU A 30 -5.42 12.94 -6.72
N GLY A 31 -6.06 13.92 -6.15
CA GLY A 31 -7.32 14.44 -6.69
C GLY A 31 -8.49 13.49 -6.50
N LEU A 32 -8.39 12.58 -5.53
CA LEU A 32 -9.45 11.61 -5.24
C LEU A 32 -10.27 12.06 -4.04
N SER A 33 -11.57 11.73 -4.04
CA SER A 33 -12.37 11.88 -2.83
C SER A 33 -11.95 10.81 -1.81
N GLU A 34 -12.17 11.10 -0.54
CA GLU A 34 -11.92 10.14 0.53
C GLU A 34 -12.72 8.86 0.29
N GLU A 35 -13.99 8.99 -0.10
CA GLU A 35 -14.84 7.84 -0.36
C GLU A 35 -14.26 6.94 -1.45
N MET A 36 -13.84 7.51 -2.57
CA MET A 36 -13.27 6.73 -3.65
C MET A 36 -11.97 6.03 -3.23
N ALA A 37 -11.11 6.74 -2.51
CA ALA A 37 -9.86 6.17 -2.01
C ALA A 37 -10.14 4.97 -1.10
N LEU A 38 -11.10 5.09 -0.20
CA LEU A 38 -11.44 4.00 0.73
C LEU A 38 -12.09 2.82 0.01
N ARG A 39 -12.90 3.09 -1.00
CA ARG A 39 -13.57 2.02 -1.75
C ARG A 39 -12.60 1.22 -2.61
N MET A 40 -11.72 1.90 -3.35
CA MET A 40 -10.83 1.22 -4.29
C MET A 40 -9.77 0.37 -3.60
N SER A 41 -9.49 0.64 -2.33
CA SER A 41 -8.46 -0.07 -1.57
C SER A 41 -9.02 -1.06 -0.54
N ALA A 42 -10.34 -1.12 -0.39
CA ALA A 42 -10.97 -1.91 0.66
C ALA A 42 -10.59 -3.40 0.64
N GLY A 43 -10.49 -3.98 -0.56
CA GLY A 43 -10.23 -5.42 -0.69
C GLY A 43 -8.79 -5.84 -0.43
N PHE A 44 -7.85 -4.89 -0.37
CA PHE A 44 -6.43 -5.23 -0.23
C PHE A 44 -5.96 -5.37 1.21
N GLY A 45 -6.82 -5.06 2.17
CA GLY A 45 -6.43 -5.10 3.59
C GLY A 45 -6.10 -6.48 4.09
N ALA A 46 -5.27 -6.54 5.11
CA ALA A 46 -4.85 -7.78 5.78
C ALA A 46 -4.26 -8.80 4.80
N GLY A 47 -3.48 -8.31 3.85
CA GLY A 47 -2.81 -9.16 2.87
C GLY A 47 -3.76 -9.69 1.81
N ILE A 48 -4.54 -8.80 1.23
CA ILE A 48 -5.56 -9.06 0.20
C ILE A 48 -6.68 -9.92 0.78
N GLY A 49 -7.71 -9.23 1.25
CA GLY A 49 -8.91 -9.89 1.76
C GLY A 49 -8.63 -10.84 2.93
N ARG A 50 -7.67 -10.50 3.75
CA ARG A 50 -7.24 -11.30 4.92
C ARG A 50 -6.64 -12.67 4.54
N MET A 51 -6.19 -12.82 3.30
CA MET A 51 -5.52 -14.05 2.89
C MET A 51 -4.06 -14.11 3.32
N ARG A 52 -3.55 -13.02 3.91
CA ARG A 52 -2.17 -12.90 4.39
C ARG A 52 -1.12 -13.07 3.30
N GLU A 53 -1.48 -12.63 2.10
CA GLU A 53 -0.57 -12.57 0.96
C GLU A 53 0.21 -11.25 0.99
N VAL A 54 0.32 -10.52 -0.12
CA VAL A 54 1.07 -9.28 -0.16
C VAL A 54 0.51 -8.28 0.84
N CYS A 55 1.40 -7.62 1.59
CA CYS A 55 1.02 -6.65 2.61
C CYS A 55 0.08 -5.58 2.05
N GLY A 56 -1.06 -5.36 2.73
CA GLY A 56 -2.06 -4.40 2.29
C GLY A 56 -1.53 -2.97 2.23
N ALA A 57 -0.65 -2.59 3.16
CA ALA A 57 -0.02 -1.28 3.10
C ALA A 57 0.85 -1.15 1.85
N PHE A 58 1.57 -2.21 1.48
CA PHE A 58 2.34 -2.20 0.25
C PHE A 58 1.44 -2.13 -0.99
N CYS A 59 0.31 -2.84 -0.98
CA CYS A 59 -0.69 -2.73 -2.04
C CYS A 59 -1.18 -1.29 -2.17
N GLY A 60 -1.38 -0.60 -1.05
CA GLY A 60 -1.74 0.81 -1.05
C GLY A 60 -0.67 1.67 -1.68
N VAL A 61 0.59 1.41 -1.35
CA VAL A 61 1.73 2.12 -1.96
C VAL A 61 1.73 1.92 -3.47
N VAL A 62 1.52 0.69 -3.95
CA VAL A 62 1.46 0.41 -5.39
C VAL A 62 0.32 1.18 -6.05
N THR A 63 -0.85 1.24 -5.40
CA THR A 63 -1.99 1.99 -5.90
C THR A 63 -1.64 3.48 -6.04
N VAL A 64 -1.01 4.06 -5.02
CA VAL A 64 -0.61 5.47 -5.03
C VAL A 64 0.40 5.74 -6.14
N LEU A 65 1.42 4.89 -6.27
CA LEU A 65 2.42 5.03 -7.33
C LEU A 65 1.80 4.95 -8.71
N SER A 66 0.83 4.05 -8.89
CA SER A 66 0.13 3.92 -10.16
C SER A 66 -0.63 5.19 -10.52
N LEU A 67 -1.33 5.76 -9.54
CA LEU A 67 -2.12 6.98 -9.77
C LEU A 67 -1.23 8.20 -10.05
N VAL A 68 -0.04 8.24 -9.48
CA VAL A 68 0.87 9.37 -9.67
C VAL A 68 1.66 9.27 -10.97
N TYR A 69 2.14 8.08 -11.32
CA TYR A 69 3.16 7.91 -12.36
C TYR A 69 2.70 7.18 -13.61
N ALA A 70 1.60 6.44 -13.56
CA ALA A 70 1.17 5.67 -14.73
C ALA A 70 0.68 6.59 -15.85
N ASP A 71 1.07 6.25 -17.07
CA ASP A 71 0.61 6.93 -18.28
C ASP A 71 0.24 5.87 -19.32
N PRO A 72 -1.01 5.39 -19.31
CA PRO A 72 -1.40 4.29 -20.19
C PRO A 72 -1.23 4.56 -21.69
N ALA A 73 -1.08 5.83 -22.07
CA ALA A 73 -0.85 6.19 -23.47
C ALA A 73 0.60 5.98 -23.91
N ASP A 74 1.53 5.80 -22.95
CA ASP A 74 2.94 5.62 -23.25
C ASP A 74 3.25 4.13 -23.46
N PRO A 75 3.81 3.73 -24.63
CA PRO A 75 4.16 2.32 -24.85
C PRO A 75 5.18 1.76 -23.86
N GLN A 76 5.94 2.63 -23.19
CA GLN A 76 6.95 2.21 -22.20
C GLN A 76 6.42 2.16 -20.78
N ASP A 77 5.14 2.50 -20.59
CA ASP A 77 4.55 2.65 -19.26
C ASP A 77 4.66 1.37 -18.42
N LYS A 78 4.32 0.23 -19.01
CA LYS A 78 4.31 -1.04 -18.29
C LYS A 78 5.69 -1.34 -17.70
N SER A 79 6.73 -1.26 -18.51
CA SER A 79 8.10 -1.54 -18.03
C SER A 79 8.54 -0.55 -16.96
N ARG A 80 8.23 0.73 -17.16
CA ARG A 80 8.58 1.77 -16.21
C ARG A 80 7.86 1.57 -14.88
N MET A 81 6.57 1.25 -14.92
CA MET A 81 5.80 1.02 -13.71
C MET A 81 6.27 -0.21 -12.95
N TYR A 82 6.58 -1.29 -13.66
CA TYR A 82 7.06 -2.50 -13.00
C TYR A 82 8.40 -2.26 -12.31
N ALA A 83 9.30 -1.53 -12.93
CA ALA A 83 10.59 -1.18 -12.32
C ALA A 83 10.39 -0.33 -11.06
N LEU A 84 9.46 0.63 -11.11
CA LEU A 84 9.15 1.49 -9.99
C LEU A 84 8.59 0.69 -8.81
N VAL A 85 7.67 -0.23 -9.07
CA VAL A 85 7.09 -1.09 -8.05
C VAL A 85 8.15 -2.01 -7.44
N GLN A 86 9.04 -2.56 -8.25
CA GLN A 86 10.13 -3.41 -7.76
C GLN A 86 11.08 -2.64 -6.85
N GLU A 87 11.40 -1.38 -7.19
CA GLU A 87 12.22 -0.54 -6.33
C GLU A 87 11.50 -0.22 -5.02
N ALA A 88 10.21 0.08 -5.10
CA ALA A 88 9.41 0.32 -3.89
C ALA A 88 9.39 -0.92 -3.00
N ALA A 89 9.27 -2.11 -3.59
CA ALA A 89 9.31 -3.37 -2.84
C ALA A 89 10.65 -3.55 -2.14
N ARG A 90 11.75 -3.25 -2.83
CA ARG A 90 13.08 -3.33 -2.24
C ARG A 90 13.21 -2.43 -1.02
N LEU A 91 12.75 -1.20 -1.13
CA LEU A 91 12.80 -0.24 -0.03
C LEU A 91 11.89 -0.67 1.12
N TYR A 92 10.72 -1.19 0.80
CA TYR A 92 9.76 -1.64 1.81
C TYR A 92 10.32 -2.82 2.60
N ARG A 93 10.91 -3.80 1.91
CA ARG A 93 11.56 -4.93 2.58
C ARG A 93 12.67 -4.46 3.50
N ALA A 94 13.52 -3.55 3.02
CA ALA A 94 14.65 -3.04 3.81
C ALA A 94 14.18 -2.39 5.11
N ARG A 95 13.08 -1.65 5.07
CA ARG A 95 12.53 -0.97 6.25
C ARG A 95 11.82 -1.92 7.20
N ASN A 96 11.47 -3.11 6.74
CA ASN A 96 10.76 -4.11 7.55
C ASN A 96 11.63 -5.34 7.84
N GLY A 97 12.93 -5.13 8.01
CA GLY A 97 13.85 -6.19 8.38
C GLY A 97 14.48 -6.93 7.23
N GLY A 98 14.30 -6.43 6.01
CA GLY A 98 15.03 -6.90 4.84
C GLY A 98 14.47 -8.08 4.09
N ASP A 99 13.38 -8.69 4.56
CA ASP A 99 13.01 -10.01 4.09
C ASP A 99 11.76 -10.09 3.22
N SER A 100 10.71 -9.31 3.51
CA SER A 100 9.42 -9.66 2.92
C SER A 100 8.48 -8.49 2.69
N ILE A 101 7.59 -8.66 1.71
CA ILE A 101 6.39 -7.81 1.53
C ILE A 101 5.13 -8.64 1.79
N ILE A 102 5.28 -9.85 2.30
CA ILE A 102 4.16 -10.78 2.48
C ILE A 102 3.60 -10.62 3.89
N CYS A 103 2.29 -10.37 3.99
CA CYS A 103 1.62 -10.10 5.24
C CYS A 103 1.89 -11.17 6.31
N ARG A 104 1.75 -12.43 5.93
CA ARG A 104 1.97 -13.57 6.82
C ARG A 104 3.38 -13.55 7.42
N GLU A 105 4.37 -13.27 6.59
CA GLU A 105 5.77 -13.25 7.02
C GLU A 105 6.10 -12.04 7.89
N LEU A 106 5.53 -10.88 7.55
CA LEU A 106 5.71 -9.67 8.34
C LEU A 106 5.09 -9.80 9.72
N LEU A 107 3.91 -10.40 9.82
CA LEU A 107 3.26 -10.64 11.10
C LEU A 107 4.04 -11.63 11.95
N ALA A 108 4.53 -12.72 11.36
CA ALA A 108 5.34 -13.70 12.07
C ALA A 108 6.60 -13.06 12.65
N LYS A 109 7.26 -12.21 11.88
CA LYS A 109 8.46 -11.49 12.30
C LYS A 109 8.16 -10.54 13.46
N ALA A 110 6.97 -9.96 13.50
CA ALA A 110 6.54 -9.08 14.58
C ALA A 110 6.01 -9.87 15.79
N GLY A 111 6.02 -11.20 15.73
CA GLY A 111 5.54 -12.04 16.82
C GLY A 111 4.02 -12.25 16.81
N VAL A 112 3.37 -11.89 15.71
CA VAL A 112 1.93 -12.04 15.55
C VAL A 112 1.65 -13.21 14.61
N HIS A 113 0.82 -14.14 15.04
CA HIS A 113 0.44 -15.29 14.22
C HIS A 113 -0.92 -15.05 13.60
N PRO A 114 -1.04 -15.05 12.26
CA PRO A 114 -2.33 -14.87 11.61
C PRO A 114 -3.23 -16.07 11.86
N GLU A 115 -4.52 -15.77 11.95
CA GLU A 115 -5.55 -16.81 12.13
C GLU A 115 -5.77 -17.60 10.86
#